data_cc35fccd966ffbec40d4ee34689270a4
#
_entry.id   cc35fccd966ffbec40d4ee34689270a4
#
_cell.length_a   1.000
_cell.length_b   1.000
_cell.length_c   1.000
_cell.angle_alpha   90.00
_cell.angle_beta   90.00
_cell.angle_gamma   90.00
#
_symmetry.space_group_name_H-M   'P 1'
#
loop_
_entity.id
_entity.type
_entity.pdbx_description
1 polymer ?
#
loop_
_entity_poly.entity_id
_entity_poly.type
_entity_poly.pdbx_seq_one_letter_code
_entity_poly.pdbx_strand_id
1 'polypeptide(L)'
;MNNSPSQRLREAVRDHKPLQIVGTITALAARMAERAGHKAIYLSGGGLAANSLGLPDLGISALEDLLIDIRRITDVCPLPLLVDVDTGFGGAFNIARTTRSLIKAGAAGMHIEDQVAAKRCGHRPGKAIVSEQEMVDRIKAAVDARVDPAFVIMARTDAMAVEGIDRKSVV
;
A
#
# COMPACT_ATOMS: atom_id res chain seq x y z
N MET A 1 23.04 9.76 -11.16
CA MET A 1 21.71 9.18 -11.54
C MET A 1 20.81 9.37 -10.31
N ASN A 2 19.63 9.96 -10.47
CA ASN A 2 18.71 10.08 -9.34
C ASN A 2 18.14 8.69 -9.01
N ASN A 3 18.22 8.27 -7.74
CA ASN A 3 17.65 7.03 -7.26
C ASN A 3 16.13 6.97 -7.54
N SER A 4 15.61 5.80 -7.92
CA SER A 4 14.17 5.62 -8.09
C SER A 4 13.42 5.87 -6.78
N PRO A 5 12.10 6.19 -6.81
CA PRO A 5 11.30 6.30 -5.59
C PRO A 5 11.45 5.07 -4.68
N SER A 6 11.49 3.89 -5.27
CA SER A 6 11.65 2.62 -4.57
C SER A 6 13.01 2.49 -3.88
N GLN A 7 14.08 2.90 -4.55
CA GLN A 7 15.42 2.92 -3.95
C GLN A 7 15.47 3.89 -2.77
N ARG A 8 14.88 5.10 -2.90
CA ARG A 8 14.81 6.07 -1.80
C ARG A 8 14.01 5.53 -0.59
N LEU A 9 12.95 4.74 -0.82
CA LEU A 9 12.24 4.10 0.30
C LEU A 9 13.12 3.09 1.04
N ARG A 10 13.86 2.25 0.31
CA ARG A 10 14.79 1.28 0.91
C ARG A 10 15.93 1.97 1.67
N GLU A 11 16.45 3.05 1.14
CA GLU A 11 17.45 3.88 1.82
C GLU A 11 16.88 4.49 3.10
N ALA A 12 15.68 5.07 3.05
CA ALA A 12 15.02 5.62 4.22
C ALA A 12 14.81 4.58 5.33
N VAL A 13 14.38 3.36 4.97
CA VAL A 13 14.22 2.25 5.94
C VAL A 13 15.56 1.82 6.53
N ARG A 14 16.64 1.79 5.73
CA ARG A 14 17.98 1.45 6.21
C ARG A 14 18.54 2.48 7.19
N ASP A 15 18.35 3.77 6.86
CA ASP A 15 19.04 4.88 7.52
C ASP A 15 18.27 5.42 8.75
N HIS A 16 16.96 5.11 8.86
CA HIS A 16 16.11 5.53 9.97
C HIS A 16 15.47 4.34 10.68
N LYS A 17 15.77 4.12 11.96
CA LYS A 17 15.30 2.97 12.75
C LYS A 17 14.73 3.41 14.11
N PRO A 18 13.42 3.49 14.25
CA PRO A 18 12.37 3.19 13.27
C PRO A 18 12.20 4.34 12.26
N LEU A 19 11.83 3.99 11.01
CA LEU A 19 11.36 4.96 10.05
C LEU A 19 9.89 5.30 10.34
N GLN A 20 9.61 6.58 10.56
CA GLN A 20 8.24 7.08 10.63
C GLN A 20 7.74 7.39 9.22
N ILE A 21 6.72 6.67 8.79
CA ILE A 21 6.03 6.90 7.51
C ILE A 21 4.69 7.57 7.82
N VAL A 22 4.58 8.86 7.52
CA VAL A 22 3.40 9.64 7.87
C VAL A 22 2.30 9.51 6.82
N GLY A 23 1.04 9.38 7.27
CA GLY A 23 -0.13 9.31 6.40
C GLY A 23 -0.38 10.63 5.68
N THR A 24 -0.49 10.59 4.35
CA THR A 24 -0.76 11.74 3.50
C THR A 24 -1.81 11.36 2.46
N ILE A 25 -3.01 11.90 2.60
CA ILE A 25 -4.16 11.58 1.75
C ILE A 25 -4.41 12.61 0.65
N THR A 26 -3.61 13.67 0.60
CA THR A 26 -3.70 14.73 -0.42
C THR A 26 -2.31 15.24 -0.79
N ALA A 27 -2.20 15.85 -1.96
CA ALA A 27 -0.99 16.52 -2.43
C ALA A 27 -0.50 17.60 -1.43
N LEU A 28 -1.42 18.34 -0.81
CA LEU A 28 -1.07 19.34 0.20
C LEU A 28 -0.45 18.69 1.44
N ALA A 29 -1.07 17.61 1.97
CA ALA A 29 -0.54 16.89 3.12
C ALA A 29 0.85 16.32 2.84
N ALA A 30 1.09 15.79 1.62
CA ALA A 30 2.39 15.30 1.20
C ALA A 30 3.47 16.40 1.22
N ARG A 31 3.17 17.60 0.70
CA ARG A 31 4.08 18.76 0.77
C ARG A 31 4.33 19.24 2.20
N MET A 32 3.33 19.16 3.06
CA MET A 32 3.49 19.49 4.48
C MET A 32 4.41 18.47 5.18
N ALA A 33 4.25 17.18 4.88
CA ALA A 33 5.12 16.13 5.40
C ALA A 33 6.59 16.33 4.97
N GLU A 34 6.82 16.68 3.72
CA GLU A 34 8.15 17.00 3.20
C GLU A 34 8.77 18.18 3.97
N ARG A 35 8.02 19.28 4.13
CA ARG A 35 8.48 20.45 4.88
C ARG A 35 8.75 20.17 6.36
N ALA A 36 7.99 19.25 6.95
CA ALA A 36 8.19 18.79 8.33
C ALA A 36 9.41 17.86 8.47
N GLY A 37 10.09 17.50 7.36
CA GLY A 37 11.33 16.71 7.39
C GLY A 37 11.12 15.19 7.39
N HIS A 38 9.90 14.70 7.15
CA HIS A 38 9.65 13.26 6.97
C HIS A 38 10.45 12.68 5.80
N LYS A 39 10.76 11.38 5.86
CA LYS A 39 11.60 10.69 4.87
C LYS A 39 10.81 9.75 3.97
N ALA A 40 9.58 9.45 4.33
CA ALA A 40 8.63 8.67 3.55
C ALA A 40 7.20 9.06 3.92
N ILE A 41 6.27 8.81 3.02
CA ILE A 41 4.85 9.12 3.15
C ILE A 41 3.99 7.90 2.79
N TYR A 42 2.75 7.90 3.26
CA TYR A 42 1.83 6.77 3.12
C TYR A 42 0.46 7.23 2.63
N LEU A 43 -0.06 6.57 1.60
CA LEU A 43 -1.44 6.74 1.15
C LEU A 43 -2.28 5.58 1.66
N SER A 44 -3.16 5.87 2.62
CA SER A 44 -4.12 4.91 3.18
C SER A 44 -5.31 4.70 2.24
N GLY A 45 -5.70 3.46 1.98
CA GLY A 45 -6.92 3.13 1.25
C GLY A 45 -8.17 3.65 1.95
N GLY A 46 -8.28 3.43 3.27
CA GLY A 46 -9.38 3.97 4.07
C GLY A 46 -9.38 5.50 4.14
N GLY A 47 -8.19 6.12 4.20
CA GLY A 47 -8.05 7.58 4.14
C GLY A 47 -8.49 8.15 2.79
N LEU A 48 -8.16 7.50 1.69
CA LEU A 48 -8.63 7.85 0.35
C LEU A 48 -10.15 7.71 0.24
N ALA A 49 -10.70 6.57 0.65
CA ALA A 49 -12.14 6.33 0.60
C ALA A 49 -12.92 7.44 1.33
N ALA A 50 -12.47 7.82 2.54
CA ALA A 50 -13.14 8.85 3.33
C ALA A 50 -12.99 10.26 2.74
N ASN A 51 -11.77 10.65 2.31
CA ASN A 51 -11.49 12.05 1.96
C ASN A 51 -11.69 12.36 0.48
N SER A 52 -11.34 11.44 -0.42
CA SER A 52 -11.48 11.69 -1.87
C SER A 52 -12.85 11.27 -2.39
N LEU A 53 -13.46 10.23 -1.81
CA LEU A 53 -14.72 9.66 -2.30
C LEU A 53 -15.90 9.89 -1.37
N GLY A 54 -15.68 10.24 -0.09
CA GLY A 54 -16.76 10.35 0.90
C GLY A 54 -17.41 9.00 1.24
N LEU A 55 -16.66 7.89 1.09
CA LEU A 55 -17.13 6.53 1.26
C LEU A 55 -16.50 5.86 2.50
N PRO A 56 -17.20 4.89 3.11
CA PRO A 56 -16.61 4.08 4.18
C PRO A 56 -15.53 3.14 3.63
N ASP A 57 -14.58 2.75 4.50
CA ASP A 57 -13.51 1.80 4.21
C ASP A 57 -14.03 0.35 4.19
N LEU A 58 -14.65 -0.04 3.08
CA LEU A 58 -15.30 -1.34 2.86
C LEU A 58 -14.95 -1.98 1.50
N GLY A 59 -13.78 -1.63 0.93
CA GLY A 59 -13.37 -2.16 -0.37
C GLY A 59 -14.20 -1.66 -1.54
N ILE A 60 -14.78 -0.46 -1.43
CA ILE A 60 -15.62 0.15 -2.48
C ILE A 60 -14.75 0.89 -3.51
N SER A 61 -13.60 1.42 -3.08
CA SER A 61 -12.66 2.12 -3.97
C SER A 61 -12.08 1.17 -5.02
N ALA A 62 -11.84 1.71 -6.21
CA ALA A 62 -11.21 1.02 -7.30
C ALA A 62 -9.73 1.44 -7.48
N LEU A 63 -8.96 0.65 -8.24
CA LEU A 63 -7.57 0.97 -8.56
C LEU A 63 -7.42 2.37 -9.18
N GLU A 64 -8.33 2.79 -10.04
CA GLU A 64 -8.24 4.10 -10.71
C GLU A 64 -8.42 5.26 -9.73
N ASP A 65 -9.26 5.12 -8.71
CA ASP A 65 -9.42 6.13 -7.65
C ASP A 65 -8.07 6.36 -6.95
N LEU A 66 -7.40 5.26 -6.62
CA LEU A 66 -6.08 5.27 -5.99
C LEU A 66 -5.02 5.93 -6.88
N LEU A 67 -4.98 5.57 -8.17
CA LEU A 67 -4.01 6.09 -9.14
C LEU A 67 -4.14 7.60 -9.36
N ILE A 68 -5.35 8.15 -9.26
CA ILE A 68 -5.56 9.60 -9.36
C ILE A 68 -4.82 10.33 -8.24
N ASP A 69 -5.00 9.89 -7.00
CA ASP A 69 -4.37 10.55 -5.85
C ASP A 69 -2.87 10.26 -5.78
N ILE A 70 -2.41 9.07 -6.15
CA ILE A 70 -0.97 8.78 -6.27
C ILE A 70 -0.30 9.78 -7.21
N ARG A 71 -0.83 9.97 -8.42
CA ARG A 71 -0.26 10.91 -9.41
C ARG A 71 -0.22 12.34 -8.88
N ARG A 72 -1.30 12.80 -8.23
CA ARG A 72 -1.37 14.13 -7.60
C ARG A 72 -0.29 14.32 -6.52
N ILE A 73 -0.03 13.29 -5.73
CA ILE A 73 0.97 13.31 -4.67
C ILE A 73 2.38 13.27 -5.25
N THR A 74 2.65 12.33 -6.14
CA THR A 74 4.00 12.11 -6.70
C THR A 74 4.45 13.22 -7.64
N ASP A 75 3.52 13.96 -8.24
CA ASP A 75 3.80 15.13 -9.07
C ASP A 75 4.37 16.30 -8.27
N VAL A 76 3.99 16.46 -7.01
CA VAL A 76 4.33 17.63 -6.19
C VAL A 76 5.25 17.32 -5.01
N CYS A 77 5.49 16.05 -4.69
CA CYS A 77 6.28 15.64 -3.54
C CYS A 77 7.29 14.54 -3.92
N PRO A 78 8.59 14.77 -3.72
CA PRO A 78 9.64 13.80 -4.06
C PRO A 78 9.79 12.68 -3.04
N LEU A 79 9.12 12.74 -1.88
CA LEU A 79 9.24 11.70 -0.87
C LEU A 79 8.73 10.34 -1.39
N PRO A 80 9.38 9.23 -1.06
CA PRO A 80 8.93 7.91 -1.46
C PRO A 80 7.57 7.59 -0.84
N LEU A 81 6.62 7.20 -1.68
CA LEU A 81 5.23 6.92 -1.31
C LEU A 81 4.99 5.41 -1.18
N LEU A 82 4.61 4.96 0.02
CA LEU A 82 4.05 3.64 0.28
C LEU A 82 2.52 3.70 0.14
N VAL A 83 1.91 2.74 -0.54
CA VAL A 83 0.48 2.76 -0.89
C VAL A 83 -0.25 1.54 -0.35
N ASP A 84 -1.41 1.77 0.26
CA ASP A 84 -2.36 0.74 0.65
C ASP A 84 -3.17 0.29 -0.58
N VAL A 85 -3.09 -0.97 -0.94
CA VAL A 85 -3.84 -1.53 -2.07
C VAL A 85 -4.93 -2.51 -1.62
N ASP A 86 -5.31 -2.47 -0.36
CA ASP A 86 -6.28 -3.39 0.22
C ASP A 86 -5.94 -4.85 -0.14
N THR A 87 -6.83 -5.56 -0.83
CA THR A 87 -6.63 -6.94 -1.28
C THR A 87 -6.08 -7.05 -2.72
N GLY A 88 -5.70 -5.93 -3.35
CA GLY A 88 -5.09 -5.89 -4.68
C GLY A 88 -6.06 -5.65 -5.84
N PHE A 89 -7.33 -5.32 -5.56
CA PHE A 89 -8.39 -5.00 -6.53
C PHE A 89 -8.79 -6.16 -7.44
N GLY A 90 -8.70 -7.39 -6.94
CA GLY A 90 -9.14 -8.61 -7.64
C GLY A 90 -8.13 -9.75 -7.58
N GLY A 91 -8.22 -10.70 -8.51
CA GLY A 91 -7.35 -11.87 -8.57
C GLY A 91 -5.93 -11.56 -9.06
N ALA A 92 -5.11 -12.61 -9.24
CA ALA A 92 -3.68 -12.51 -9.55
C ALA A 92 -3.35 -11.56 -10.72
N PHE A 93 -4.13 -11.58 -11.80
CA PHE A 93 -3.92 -10.66 -12.94
C PHE A 93 -4.21 -9.21 -12.60
N ASN A 94 -5.19 -8.96 -11.73
CA ASN A 94 -5.48 -7.60 -11.25
C ASN A 94 -4.36 -7.11 -10.33
N ILE A 95 -3.86 -7.95 -9.44
CA ILE A 95 -2.71 -7.65 -8.56
C ILE A 95 -1.48 -7.31 -9.41
N ALA A 96 -1.21 -8.10 -10.46
CA ALA A 96 -0.13 -7.82 -11.41
C ALA A 96 -0.32 -6.47 -12.13
N ARG A 97 -1.54 -6.14 -12.55
CA ARG A 97 -1.87 -4.83 -13.13
C ARG A 97 -1.68 -3.71 -12.12
N THR A 98 -2.17 -3.90 -10.89
CA THR A 98 -2.03 -2.94 -9.79
C THR A 98 -0.56 -2.61 -9.56
N THR A 99 0.30 -3.62 -9.37
CA THR A 99 1.74 -3.44 -9.14
C THR A 99 2.40 -2.61 -10.24
N ARG A 100 2.16 -2.94 -11.52
CA ARG A 100 2.74 -2.19 -12.64
C ARG A 100 2.21 -0.75 -12.71
N SER A 101 0.92 -0.56 -12.44
CA SER A 101 0.29 0.76 -12.48
C SER A 101 0.81 1.68 -11.38
N LEU A 102 1.03 1.15 -10.18
CA LEU A 102 1.62 1.87 -9.05
C LEU A 102 3.05 2.33 -9.35
N ILE A 103 3.89 1.41 -9.87
CA ILE A 103 5.26 1.74 -10.27
C ILE A 103 5.25 2.86 -11.32
N LYS A 104 4.39 2.73 -12.35
CA LYS A 104 4.23 3.75 -13.40
C LYS A 104 3.73 5.10 -12.85
N ALA A 105 2.92 5.10 -11.81
CA ALA A 105 2.43 6.30 -11.15
C ALA A 105 3.43 6.92 -10.16
N GLY A 106 4.62 6.33 -10.00
CA GLY A 106 5.70 6.86 -9.15
C GLY A 106 5.65 6.43 -7.68
N ALA A 107 4.81 5.46 -7.32
CA ALA A 107 4.85 4.87 -5.99
C ALA A 107 6.18 4.14 -5.74
N ALA A 108 6.63 4.11 -4.50
CA ALA A 108 7.87 3.47 -4.06
C ALA A 108 7.63 2.04 -3.53
N GLY A 109 6.42 1.75 -3.12
CA GLY A 109 6.01 0.46 -2.61
C GLY A 109 4.51 0.38 -2.40
N MET A 110 4.05 -0.82 -2.09
CA MET A 110 2.67 -1.09 -1.71
C MET A 110 2.62 -2.07 -0.54
N HIS A 111 1.53 -2.05 0.22
CA HIS A 111 1.16 -3.19 1.04
C HIS A 111 -0.17 -3.78 0.58
N ILE A 112 -0.28 -5.10 0.69
CA ILE A 112 -1.44 -5.90 0.31
C ILE A 112 -1.79 -6.83 1.47
N GLU A 113 -3.10 -7.02 1.71
CA GLU A 113 -3.57 -7.75 2.88
C GLU A 113 -4.29 -9.06 2.54
N ASP A 114 -4.39 -9.93 3.56
CA ASP A 114 -4.99 -11.26 3.47
C ASP A 114 -6.50 -11.29 3.71
N GLN A 115 -7.19 -10.16 3.78
CA GLN A 115 -8.65 -10.16 3.88
C GLN A 115 -9.31 -10.70 2.60
N VAL A 116 -10.56 -11.18 2.72
CA VAL A 116 -11.42 -11.46 1.56
C VAL A 116 -11.71 -10.17 0.79
N ALA A 117 -12.14 -10.29 -0.48
CA ALA A 117 -12.38 -9.12 -1.35
C ALA A 117 -13.39 -8.11 -0.76
N ALA A 118 -14.43 -8.60 -0.05
CA ALA A 118 -15.36 -7.77 0.69
C ALA A 118 -14.77 -7.36 2.06
N LYS A 119 -13.58 -6.75 2.03
CA LYS A 119 -12.81 -6.39 3.20
C LYS A 119 -13.50 -5.37 4.11
N ARG A 120 -13.02 -5.26 5.34
CA ARG A 120 -13.40 -4.24 6.30
C ARG A 120 -12.18 -3.49 6.79
N CYS A 121 -12.38 -2.29 7.32
CA CYS A 121 -11.31 -1.55 7.99
C CYS A 121 -10.62 -2.45 9.05
N GLY A 122 -9.29 -2.50 9.01
CA GLY A 122 -8.48 -3.34 9.91
C GLY A 122 -8.72 -3.11 11.40
N HIS A 123 -9.25 -1.95 11.80
CA HIS A 123 -9.63 -1.61 13.17
C HIS A 123 -11.03 -2.11 13.58
N ARG A 124 -11.80 -2.68 12.65
CA ARG A 124 -13.17 -3.14 12.91
C ARG A 124 -13.23 -4.65 13.14
N PRO A 125 -14.17 -5.12 13.98
CA PRO A 125 -14.42 -6.54 14.15
C PRO A 125 -15.10 -7.15 12.92
N GLY A 126 -15.14 -8.51 12.88
CA GLY A 126 -15.83 -9.25 11.83
C GLY A 126 -15.10 -9.30 10.51
N LYS A 127 -13.77 -9.20 10.52
CA LYS A 127 -12.92 -9.47 9.36
C LYS A 127 -12.95 -10.96 9.01
N ALA A 128 -12.82 -11.26 7.71
CA ALA A 128 -12.57 -12.59 7.21
C ALA A 128 -11.30 -12.57 6.35
N ILE A 129 -10.50 -13.60 6.48
CA ILE A 129 -9.23 -13.74 5.77
C ILE A 129 -9.29 -14.88 4.77
N VAL A 130 -8.43 -14.82 3.76
CA VAL A 130 -8.23 -15.90 2.79
C VAL A 130 -7.29 -16.97 3.36
N SER A 131 -7.18 -18.10 2.66
CA SER A 131 -6.19 -19.11 3.02
C SER A 131 -4.76 -18.59 2.89
N GLU A 132 -3.84 -19.21 3.63
CA GLU A 132 -2.41 -18.94 3.50
C GLU A 132 -1.94 -19.05 2.05
N GLN A 133 -2.32 -20.14 1.36
CA GLN A 133 -1.94 -20.35 -0.02
C GLN A 133 -2.42 -19.22 -0.94
N GLU A 134 -3.66 -18.73 -0.76
CA GLU A 134 -4.14 -17.60 -1.54
C GLU A 134 -3.35 -16.32 -1.27
N MET A 135 -2.95 -16.06 -0.01
CA MET A 135 -2.12 -14.89 0.29
C MET A 135 -0.72 -15.03 -0.31
N VAL A 136 -0.11 -16.20 -0.26
CA VAL A 136 1.16 -16.50 -0.95
C VAL A 136 1.03 -16.24 -2.45
N ASP A 137 -0.05 -16.68 -3.09
CA ASP A 137 -0.30 -16.46 -4.51
C ASP A 137 -0.50 -14.96 -4.84
N ARG A 138 -1.15 -14.19 -3.96
CA ARG A 138 -1.26 -12.72 -4.09
C ARG A 138 0.11 -12.04 -4.06
N ILE A 139 0.94 -12.40 -3.07
CA ILE A 139 2.31 -11.85 -2.96
C ILE A 139 3.14 -12.26 -4.17
N LYS A 140 3.07 -13.53 -4.58
CA LYS A 140 3.77 -14.01 -5.77
C LYS A 140 3.36 -13.24 -7.02
N ALA A 141 2.07 -13.03 -7.25
CA ALA A 141 1.58 -12.26 -8.39
C ALA A 141 2.12 -10.81 -8.39
N ALA A 142 2.21 -10.19 -7.22
CA ALA A 142 2.80 -8.86 -7.08
C ALA A 142 4.30 -8.86 -7.37
N VAL A 143 5.04 -9.83 -6.83
CA VAL A 143 6.50 -9.95 -7.00
C VAL A 143 6.85 -10.22 -8.46
N ASP A 144 6.16 -11.15 -9.12
CA ASP A 144 6.40 -11.52 -10.52
C ASP A 144 6.07 -10.36 -11.48
N ALA A 145 5.12 -9.49 -11.10
CA ALA A 145 4.74 -8.33 -11.90
C ALA A 145 5.66 -7.10 -11.72
N ARG A 146 6.57 -7.14 -10.77
CA ARG A 146 7.44 -6.03 -10.38
C ARG A 146 8.47 -5.72 -11.46
N VAL A 147 8.31 -4.59 -12.16
CA VAL A 147 9.23 -4.12 -13.21
C VAL A 147 10.39 -3.27 -12.67
N ASP A 148 10.27 -2.74 -11.46
CA ASP A 148 11.37 -2.11 -10.70
C ASP A 148 11.77 -3.08 -9.57
N PRO A 149 12.97 -3.69 -9.60
CA PRO A 149 13.38 -4.65 -8.58
C PRO A 149 13.52 -4.04 -7.17
N ALA A 150 13.62 -2.72 -7.07
CA ALA A 150 13.66 -2.02 -5.81
C ALA A 150 12.27 -1.78 -5.21
N PHE A 151 11.19 -1.87 -6.01
CA PHE A 151 9.82 -1.63 -5.54
C PHE A 151 9.49 -2.51 -4.33
N VAL A 152 8.98 -1.90 -3.26
CA VAL A 152 8.70 -2.60 -2.01
C VAL A 152 7.30 -3.22 -2.07
N ILE A 153 7.21 -4.51 -1.80
CA ILE A 153 5.96 -5.23 -1.60
C ILE A 153 5.94 -5.66 -0.14
N MET A 154 4.97 -5.17 0.61
CA MET A 154 4.79 -5.45 2.04
C MET A 154 3.55 -6.31 2.22
N ALA A 155 3.70 -7.49 2.78
CA ALA A 155 2.59 -8.33 3.20
C ALA A 155 2.01 -7.79 4.51
N ARG A 156 0.70 -7.59 4.56
CA ARG A 156 -0.05 -7.31 5.78
C ARG A 156 -0.96 -8.48 6.10
N THR A 157 -1.06 -8.83 7.37
CA THR A 157 -1.98 -9.87 7.82
C THR A 157 -2.92 -9.36 8.90
N ASP A 158 -4.18 -9.71 8.79
CA ASP A 158 -5.22 -9.55 9.81
C ASP A 158 -5.52 -10.87 10.56
N ALA A 159 -4.75 -11.94 10.31
CA ALA A 159 -4.93 -13.26 10.88
C ALA A 159 -4.91 -13.27 12.40
N MET A 160 -4.13 -12.40 13.03
CA MET A 160 -4.10 -12.29 14.49
C MET A 160 -5.49 -12.03 15.11
N ALA A 161 -6.32 -11.23 14.43
CA ALA A 161 -7.66 -10.88 14.92
C ALA A 161 -8.71 -11.95 14.62
N VAL A 162 -8.44 -12.90 13.71
CA VAL A 162 -9.39 -13.93 13.23
C VAL A 162 -9.01 -15.30 13.77
N GLU A 163 -7.73 -15.66 13.76
CA GLU A 163 -7.22 -17.01 14.05
C GLU A 163 -6.21 -17.04 15.22
N GLY A 164 -5.86 -15.89 15.78
CA GLY A 164 -4.88 -15.79 16.88
C GLY A 164 -3.44 -15.57 16.41
N ILE A 165 -2.53 -15.51 17.39
CA ILE A 165 -1.15 -15.08 17.15
C ILE A 165 -0.32 -16.09 16.37
N ASP A 166 -0.64 -17.38 16.49
CA ASP A 166 0.16 -18.45 15.89
C ASP A 166 0.08 -18.49 14.36
N ARG A 167 -0.95 -17.89 13.79
CA ARG A 167 -1.21 -17.89 12.35
C ARG A 167 -0.55 -16.73 11.61
N LYS A 168 -0.21 -15.66 12.27
CA LYS A 168 0.37 -14.45 11.64
C LYS A 168 1.80 -14.61 11.12
N SER A 169 2.48 -15.70 11.48
CA SER A 169 3.91 -15.91 11.20
C SER A 169 4.17 -16.56 9.83
N VAL A 170 3.16 -16.76 9.01
CA VAL A 170 3.22 -17.65 7.85
C VAL A 170 3.26 -16.91 6.51
N VAL A 171 3.44 -15.59 6.49
CA VAL A 171 3.55 -14.80 5.26
C VAL A 171 4.92 -14.14 5.13
#